data_dbe6290dfd145977d77d0bc3e2929932
#
_entry.id   dbe6290dfd145977d77d0bc3e2929932
#
_cell.length_a   1.000
_cell.length_b   1.000
_cell.length_c   1.000
_cell.angle_alpha   90.00
_cell.angle_beta   90.00
_cell.angle_gamma   90.00
#
_symmetry.space_group_name_H-M   'P 1'
#
loop_
_entity.id
_entity.type
_entity.pdbx_description
1 polymer ?
#
loop_
_entity_poly.entity_id
_entity_poly.type
_entity_poly.pdbx_seq_one_letter_code
_entity_poly.pdbx_strand_id
1 'polypeptide(L)'
;MKKVQLIAEILKAGRESLEQRGYTEVIVPRVVRATGACENVNTLFEVSVDKKHDWFGCGAYLAQTGQLYLEALVPELNKVYCSGPSFRAEGAVDNRHLTEFSMMEIEFAGNFNQLLTEIEIFVKDVAGRAARFAREKDLGLSQEHLKLLESCPESFAKITYDQAIEKLKELGEAIDWGDDISSTREKILVEHFGNQPLFITRYPDPMYDFGKEIEVEKFFNMLPDRDNPGRVLSSDLILPYGGEAVGSAARVHSADEMVARLKHSKMFKRLQQMGGGLEDFAWYVNQLKKGSVPHAGCGFGMARIIQWIMGTTDIKEAVTFPSNKAGII
;
A
#
# COMPACT_ATOMS: atom_id res chain seq x y z
N MET A 1 20.36 1.79 19.70
CA MET A 1 19.35 2.46 20.54
C MET A 1 18.68 3.65 19.84
N LYS A 2 19.43 4.64 19.34
CA LYS A 2 18.85 5.85 18.69
C LYS A 2 17.88 5.55 17.55
N LYS A 3 18.20 4.59 16.66
CA LYS A 3 17.32 4.16 15.56
C LYS A 3 15.96 3.65 16.06
N VAL A 4 15.95 2.81 17.07
CA VAL A 4 14.71 2.24 17.64
C VAL A 4 13.82 3.32 18.22
N GLN A 5 14.42 4.35 18.86
CA GLN A 5 13.67 5.50 19.38
C GLN A 5 13.03 6.31 18.26
N LEU A 6 13.73 6.52 17.13
CA LEU A 6 13.18 7.20 15.96
C LEU A 6 12.01 6.41 15.36
N ILE A 7 12.16 5.10 15.18
CA ILE A 7 11.08 4.23 14.69
C ILE A 7 9.86 4.32 15.62
N ALA A 8 10.05 4.25 16.92
CA ALA A 8 8.98 4.36 17.91
C ALA A 8 8.26 5.72 17.82
N GLU A 9 9.01 6.82 17.65
CA GLU A 9 8.43 8.16 17.50
C GLU A 9 7.66 8.30 16.19
N ILE A 10 8.15 7.72 15.08
CA ILE A 10 7.46 7.69 13.79
C ILE A 10 6.12 6.95 13.91
N LEU A 11 6.11 5.76 14.53
CA LEU A 11 4.88 4.99 14.73
C LEU A 11 3.87 5.72 15.62
N LYS A 12 4.36 6.41 16.66
CA LYS A 12 3.54 7.24 17.53
C LYS A 12 2.94 8.42 16.76
N ALA A 13 3.76 9.13 15.99
CA ALA A 13 3.33 10.25 15.16
C ALA A 13 2.24 9.83 14.15
N GLY A 14 2.37 8.66 13.55
CA GLY A 14 1.37 8.11 12.63
C GLY A 14 0.02 7.88 13.31
N ARG A 15 0.00 7.25 14.51
CA ARG A 15 -1.24 7.08 15.30
C ARG A 15 -1.86 8.41 15.67
N GLU A 16 -1.08 9.32 16.25
CA GLU A 16 -1.57 10.65 16.68
C GLU A 16 -2.14 11.44 15.49
N SER A 17 -1.50 11.39 14.32
CA SER A 17 -1.99 12.04 13.09
C SER A 17 -3.36 11.48 12.65
N LEU A 18 -3.56 10.16 12.71
CA LEU A 18 -4.83 9.53 12.35
C LEU A 18 -5.93 9.81 13.39
N GLU A 19 -5.63 9.66 14.67
CA GLU A 19 -6.58 9.90 15.78
C GLU A 19 -7.07 11.36 15.80
N GLN A 20 -6.18 12.33 15.60
CA GLN A 20 -6.55 13.77 15.52
C GLN A 20 -7.48 14.08 14.36
N ARG A 21 -7.47 13.28 13.30
CA ARG A 21 -8.35 13.40 12.13
C ARG A 21 -9.62 12.54 12.25
N GLY A 22 -9.85 11.94 13.43
CA GLY A 22 -11.06 11.20 13.75
C GLY A 22 -11.09 9.75 13.26
N TYR A 23 -9.93 9.16 12.95
CA TYR A 23 -9.85 7.73 12.64
C TYR A 23 -9.90 6.91 13.92
N THR A 24 -10.67 5.82 13.89
CA THR A 24 -10.75 4.82 14.96
C THR A 24 -9.78 3.68 14.71
N GLU A 25 -8.87 3.39 15.64
CA GLU A 25 -8.00 2.20 15.55
C GLU A 25 -8.83 0.93 15.76
N VAL A 26 -8.65 -0.04 14.87
CA VAL A 26 -9.31 -1.34 14.96
C VAL A 26 -8.29 -2.46 14.82
N ILE A 27 -8.56 -3.57 15.50
CA ILE A 27 -7.73 -4.79 15.38
C ILE A 27 -8.35 -5.67 14.30
N VAL A 28 -7.54 -6.03 13.31
CA VAL A 28 -7.94 -6.93 12.23
C VAL A 28 -7.21 -8.27 12.33
N PRO A 29 -7.79 -9.39 11.86
CA PRO A 29 -7.14 -10.70 11.86
C PRO A 29 -5.84 -10.70 11.05
N ARG A 30 -4.84 -11.46 11.52
CA ARG A 30 -3.58 -11.70 10.78
C ARG A 30 -3.44 -13.13 10.28
N VAL A 31 -4.26 -14.05 10.77
CA VAL A 31 -4.48 -15.35 10.15
C VAL A 31 -5.83 -15.28 9.46
N VAL A 32 -5.84 -15.40 8.15
CA VAL A 32 -7.00 -15.12 7.32
C VAL A 32 -7.23 -16.25 6.32
N ARG A 33 -8.46 -16.43 5.90
CA ARG A 33 -8.79 -17.13 4.68
C ARG A 33 -8.32 -16.28 3.51
N ALA A 34 -8.00 -16.85 2.34
CA ALA A 34 -7.28 -16.20 1.21
C ALA A 34 -7.61 -14.72 0.91
N THR A 35 -8.73 -14.25 1.34
CA THR A 35 -9.35 -12.99 0.98
C THR A 35 -8.64 -11.73 1.41
N GLY A 36 -8.36 -11.58 2.68
CA GLY A 36 -7.70 -10.38 3.21
C GLY A 36 -6.20 -10.32 2.89
N ALA A 37 -5.71 -11.33 2.17
CA ALA A 37 -4.31 -11.50 1.86
C ALA A 37 -3.95 -11.19 0.41
N CYS A 38 -4.95 -11.09 -0.49
CA CYS A 38 -4.75 -11.31 -1.91
C CYS A 38 -4.41 -10.06 -2.72
N GLU A 39 -3.36 -9.32 -2.37
CA GLU A 39 -2.68 -8.48 -3.37
C GLU A 39 -1.92 -9.36 -4.37
N ASN A 40 -1.18 -10.36 -3.88
CA ASN A 40 -0.48 -11.32 -4.72
C ASN A 40 -0.53 -12.72 -4.11
N VAL A 41 -1.37 -13.60 -4.66
CA VAL A 41 -1.52 -14.98 -4.18
C VAL A 41 -0.24 -15.81 -4.30
N ASN A 42 0.70 -15.43 -5.17
CA ASN A 42 1.97 -16.14 -5.31
C ASN A 42 2.94 -15.86 -4.14
N THR A 43 2.65 -14.89 -3.30
CA THR A 43 3.47 -14.52 -2.14
C THR A 43 2.75 -14.73 -0.81
N LEU A 44 1.76 -15.62 -0.77
CA LEU A 44 1.08 -16.02 0.45
C LEU A 44 1.94 -16.94 1.32
N PHE A 45 1.96 -16.67 2.64
CA PHE A 45 2.41 -17.65 3.62
C PHE A 45 1.21 -18.48 4.08
N GLU A 46 1.27 -19.78 3.82
CA GLU A 46 0.27 -20.73 4.31
C GLU A 46 0.48 -21.05 5.79
N VAL A 47 -0.62 -21.11 6.54
CA VAL A 47 -0.61 -21.46 7.97
C VAL A 47 -1.13 -22.88 8.13
N SER A 48 -0.29 -23.77 8.68
CA SER A 48 -0.66 -25.15 8.99
C SER A 48 -0.36 -25.47 10.46
N VAL A 49 -1.19 -26.32 11.06
CA VAL A 49 -1.02 -26.84 12.42
C VAL A 49 -0.77 -28.34 12.34
N ASP A 50 0.34 -28.80 12.95
CA ASP A 50 0.75 -30.23 12.93
C ASP A 50 0.84 -30.83 11.50
N LYS A 51 1.28 -30.02 10.53
CA LYS A 51 1.31 -30.40 9.11
C LYS A 51 -0.07 -30.77 8.53
N LYS A 52 -1.14 -30.37 9.17
CA LYS A 52 -2.50 -30.50 8.67
C LYS A 52 -2.95 -29.15 8.09
N HIS A 53 -3.38 -29.19 6.82
CA HIS A 53 -3.85 -27.99 6.11
C HIS A 53 -5.31 -27.66 6.43
N ASP A 54 -5.99 -28.52 7.16
CA ASP A 54 -7.43 -28.43 7.42
C ASP A 54 -7.81 -28.06 8.85
N TRP A 55 -6.86 -27.53 9.67
CA TRP A 55 -7.13 -27.12 11.05
C TRP A 55 -8.36 -26.21 11.17
N PHE A 56 -8.51 -25.27 10.22
CA PHE A 56 -9.64 -24.35 10.15
C PHE A 56 -10.79 -24.88 9.27
N GLY A 57 -10.69 -26.07 8.70
CA GLY A 57 -11.60 -26.59 7.70
C GLY A 57 -11.55 -25.86 6.35
N CYS A 58 -10.53 -25.03 6.15
CA CYS A 58 -10.26 -24.29 4.91
C CYS A 58 -8.78 -23.87 4.89
N GLY A 59 -8.30 -23.40 3.74
CA GLY A 59 -6.97 -22.76 3.64
C GLY A 59 -6.86 -21.55 4.59
N ALA A 60 -5.70 -21.40 5.23
CA ALA A 60 -5.40 -20.29 6.11
C ALA A 60 -4.05 -19.69 5.76
N TYR A 61 -3.95 -18.37 5.78
CA TYR A 61 -2.79 -17.63 5.32
C TYR A 61 -2.46 -16.48 6.28
N LEU A 62 -1.20 -16.04 6.30
CA LEU A 62 -0.82 -14.79 6.94
C LEU A 62 -1.26 -13.61 6.05
N ALA A 63 -1.89 -12.61 6.67
CA ALA A 63 -2.47 -11.47 5.97
C ALA A 63 -1.41 -10.59 5.30
N GLN A 64 -1.62 -10.24 4.04
CA GLN A 64 -0.84 -9.23 3.32
C GLN A 64 -1.35 -7.81 3.59
N THR A 65 -2.63 -7.66 3.97
CA THR A 65 -3.31 -6.39 4.24
C THR A 65 -4.51 -6.61 5.16
N GLY A 66 -4.90 -5.57 5.87
CA GLY A 66 -6.16 -5.49 6.63
C GLY A 66 -7.31 -4.84 5.87
N GLN A 67 -7.08 -4.43 4.61
CA GLN A 67 -7.95 -3.57 3.81
C GLN A 67 -9.43 -3.99 3.83
N LEU A 68 -9.76 -5.24 3.44
CA LEU A 68 -11.15 -5.67 3.33
C LEU A 68 -11.92 -5.63 4.67
N TYR A 69 -11.21 -5.84 5.79
CA TYR A 69 -11.80 -5.72 7.13
C TYR A 69 -12.08 -4.26 7.48
N LEU A 70 -11.19 -3.34 7.10
CA LEU A 70 -11.41 -1.92 7.27
C LEU A 70 -12.58 -1.42 6.42
N GLU A 71 -12.62 -1.80 5.13
CA GLU A 71 -13.74 -1.46 4.23
C GLU A 71 -15.10 -1.89 4.80
N ALA A 72 -15.16 -3.07 5.40
CA ALA A 72 -16.39 -3.59 6.02
C ALA A 72 -16.89 -2.73 7.20
N LEU A 73 -16.03 -1.95 7.85
CA LEU A 73 -16.36 -1.11 9.00
C LEU A 73 -16.66 0.35 8.64
N VAL A 74 -16.29 0.80 7.43
CA VAL A 74 -16.52 2.20 7.00
C VAL A 74 -17.99 2.63 7.08
N PRO A 75 -19.01 1.81 6.71
CA PRO A 75 -20.40 2.23 6.80
C PRO A 75 -20.86 2.59 8.22
N GLU A 76 -20.25 2.00 9.24
CA GLU A 76 -20.61 2.22 10.64
C GLU A 76 -19.73 3.27 11.34
N LEU A 77 -18.42 3.25 11.06
CA LEU A 77 -17.45 4.05 11.79
C LEU A 77 -16.92 5.26 11.00
N ASN A 78 -17.22 5.35 9.71
CA ASN A 78 -16.83 6.41 8.79
C ASN A 78 -15.33 6.49 8.50
N LYS A 79 -14.45 6.49 9.51
CA LYS A 79 -12.98 6.54 9.40
C LYS A 79 -12.36 5.49 10.31
N VAL A 80 -11.63 4.55 9.74
CA VAL A 80 -10.99 3.46 10.48
C VAL A 80 -9.56 3.26 10.03
N TYR A 81 -8.72 2.81 10.94
CA TYR A 81 -7.35 2.39 10.62
C TYR A 81 -6.94 1.16 11.41
N CYS A 82 -5.96 0.43 10.89
CA CYS A 82 -5.26 -0.58 11.67
C CYS A 82 -3.74 -0.38 11.56
N SER A 83 -3.02 -0.83 12.58
CA SER A 83 -1.57 -0.87 12.58
C SER A 83 -1.11 -2.27 12.93
N GLY A 84 -0.19 -2.83 12.15
CA GLY A 84 0.32 -4.16 12.44
C GLY A 84 1.15 -4.76 11.30
N PRO A 85 1.58 -6.02 11.47
CA PRO A 85 2.41 -6.70 10.49
C PRO A 85 1.61 -7.07 9.24
N SER A 86 2.28 -7.03 8.10
CA SER A 86 1.89 -7.63 6.84
C SER A 86 2.95 -8.61 6.40
N PHE A 87 2.55 -9.64 5.68
CA PHE A 87 3.41 -10.78 5.36
C PHE A 87 3.39 -11.05 3.85
N ARG A 88 4.58 -11.11 3.24
CA ARG A 88 4.73 -11.48 1.83
C ARG A 88 5.89 -12.46 1.68
N ALA A 89 5.63 -13.63 1.10
CA ALA A 89 6.65 -14.64 0.82
C ALA A 89 7.50 -14.22 -0.41
N GLU A 90 8.14 -13.05 -0.30
CA GLU A 90 8.98 -12.52 -1.36
C GLU A 90 10.21 -13.38 -1.61
N GLY A 91 10.45 -13.70 -2.88
CA GLY A 91 11.59 -14.54 -3.27
C GLY A 91 12.92 -13.78 -3.32
N ALA A 92 12.88 -12.47 -3.43
CA ALA A 92 14.06 -11.62 -3.53
C ALA A 92 14.73 -11.40 -2.18
N VAL A 93 16.07 -11.45 -2.18
CA VAL A 93 16.92 -11.09 -1.04
C VAL A 93 17.75 -9.90 -1.46
N ASP A 94 17.22 -8.72 -1.23
CA ASP A 94 17.82 -7.45 -1.65
C ASP A 94 17.63 -6.35 -0.59
N ASN A 95 17.85 -5.11 -0.98
CA ASN A 95 17.70 -3.94 -0.10
C ASN A 95 16.28 -3.37 -0.07
N ARG A 96 15.29 -4.04 -0.69
CA ARG A 96 13.93 -3.53 -0.89
C ARG A 96 12.82 -4.43 -0.34
N HIS A 97 13.10 -5.71 -0.10
CA HIS A 97 12.10 -6.70 0.24
C HIS A 97 12.30 -7.28 1.65
N LEU A 98 11.24 -7.29 2.40
CA LEU A 98 11.08 -7.96 3.69
C LEU A 98 9.91 -8.95 3.57
N THR A 99 9.98 -10.05 4.30
CA THR A 99 8.89 -11.02 4.36
C THR A 99 7.84 -10.66 5.42
N GLU A 100 8.23 -9.87 6.41
CA GLU A 100 7.36 -9.28 7.42
C GLU A 100 7.71 -7.80 7.57
N PHE A 101 6.71 -6.93 7.52
CA PHE A 101 6.88 -5.48 7.65
C PHE A 101 5.63 -4.84 8.25
N SER A 102 5.82 -3.72 8.95
CA SER A 102 4.72 -2.98 9.57
C SER A 102 3.99 -2.12 8.54
N MET A 103 2.67 -2.19 8.58
CA MET A 103 1.75 -1.32 7.84
C MET A 103 0.90 -0.50 8.81
N MET A 104 0.57 0.74 8.41
CA MET A 104 -0.63 1.44 8.85
C MET A 104 -1.56 1.53 7.67
N GLU A 105 -2.83 1.17 7.85
CA GLU A 105 -3.80 1.11 6.75
C GLU A 105 -5.04 1.87 7.17
N ILE A 106 -5.57 2.69 6.26
CA ILE A 106 -6.79 3.48 6.49
C ILE A 106 -7.84 3.14 5.45
N GLU A 107 -9.10 3.18 5.87
CA GLU A 107 -10.27 3.25 4.99
C GLU A 107 -11.25 4.29 5.57
N PHE A 108 -11.89 5.09 4.70
CA PHE A 108 -12.82 6.12 5.14
C PHE A 108 -13.90 6.41 4.08
N ALA A 109 -15.07 6.85 4.52
CA ALA A 109 -16.12 7.33 3.63
C ALA A 109 -15.67 8.63 2.97
N GLY A 110 -15.46 8.59 1.66
CA GLY A 110 -14.90 9.70 0.91
C GLY A 110 -14.57 9.33 -0.53
N ASN A 111 -13.85 10.23 -1.19
CA ASN A 111 -13.50 10.10 -2.59
C ASN A 111 -11.98 10.12 -2.81
N PHE A 112 -11.57 9.90 -4.06
CA PHE A 112 -10.17 9.81 -4.46
C PHE A 112 -9.36 11.08 -4.15
N ASN A 113 -9.92 12.26 -4.37
CA ASN A 113 -9.19 13.52 -4.10
C ASN A 113 -8.96 13.71 -2.59
N GLN A 114 -9.95 13.38 -1.76
CA GLN A 114 -9.80 13.39 -0.31
C GLN A 114 -8.73 12.39 0.15
N LEU A 115 -8.66 11.21 -0.50
CA LEU A 115 -7.64 10.22 -0.19
C LEU A 115 -6.22 10.75 -0.41
N LEU A 116 -5.96 11.41 -1.56
CA LEU A 116 -4.64 12.00 -1.81
C LEU A 116 -4.28 13.04 -0.74
N THR A 117 -5.25 13.84 -0.30
CA THR A 117 -5.06 14.81 0.78
C THR A 117 -4.76 14.13 2.14
N GLU A 118 -5.50 13.06 2.49
CA GLU A 118 -5.27 12.30 3.72
C GLU A 118 -3.85 11.69 3.74
N ILE A 119 -3.37 11.18 2.60
CA ILE A 119 -2.01 10.65 2.47
C ILE A 119 -0.97 11.75 2.64
N GLU A 120 -1.15 12.91 1.98
CA GLU A 120 -0.23 14.04 2.09
C GLU A 120 -0.11 14.53 3.55
N ILE A 121 -1.23 14.68 4.25
CA ILE A 121 -1.25 15.11 5.65
C ILE A 121 -0.50 14.10 6.52
N PHE A 122 -0.83 12.82 6.41
CA PHE A 122 -0.16 11.77 7.18
C PHE A 122 1.35 11.78 7.00
N VAL A 123 1.81 11.79 5.75
CA VAL A 123 3.25 11.73 5.44
C VAL A 123 3.99 12.97 5.94
N LYS A 124 3.39 14.16 5.81
CA LYS A 124 3.95 15.42 6.33
C LYS A 124 4.02 15.45 7.86
N ASP A 125 2.95 15.03 8.54
CA ASP A 125 2.90 14.98 10.01
C ASP A 125 4.00 14.07 10.56
N VAL A 126 4.12 12.87 9.99
CA VAL A 126 5.11 11.87 10.39
C VAL A 126 6.53 12.38 10.10
N ALA A 127 6.79 12.91 8.91
CA ALA A 127 8.10 13.44 8.53
C ALA A 127 8.53 14.63 9.39
N GLY A 128 7.65 15.60 9.58
CA GLY A 128 7.92 16.78 10.39
C GLY A 128 8.16 16.44 11.87
N ARG A 129 7.39 15.49 12.43
CA ARG A 129 7.60 15.00 13.79
C ARG A 129 8.92 14.27 13.93
N ALA A 130 9.23 13.38 13.00
CA ALA A 130 10.48 12.62 12.98
C ALA A 130 11.72 13.54 12.84
N ALA A 131 11.66 14.56 11.98
CA ALA A 131 12.74 15.52 11.81
C ALA A 131 13.02 16.32 13.09
N ARG A 132 11.98 16.82 13.76
CA ARG A 132 12.11 17.52 15.06
C ARG A 132 12.73 16.60 16.12
N PHE A 133 12.23 15.38 16.25
CA PHE A 133 12.77 14.40 17.20
C PHE A 133 14.21 14.04 16.91
N ALA A 134 14.56 13.83 15.63
CA ALA A 134 15.93 13.51 15.21
C ALA A 134 16.91 14.65 15.54
N ARG A 135 16.47 15.91 15.40
CA ARG A 135 17.25 17.10 15.75
C ARG A 135 17.44 17.21 17.26
N GLU A 136 16.37 17.10 18.03
CA GLU A 136 16.42 17.18 19.52
C GLU A 136 17.30 16.11 20.14
N LYS A 137 17.30 14.91 19.58
CA LYS A 137 18.06 13.76 20.08
C LYS A 137 19.44 13.58 19.43
N ASP A 138 19.81 14.44 18.50
CA ASP A 138 21.04 14.33 17.71
C ASP A 138 21.23 12.90 17.16
N LEU A 139 20.31 12.51 16.27
CA LEU A 139 20.31 11.15 15.71
C LEU A 139 21.28 10.96 14.54
N GLY A 140 22.05 11.99 14.18
CA GLY A 140 23.07 11.93 13.14
C GLY A 140 22.54 12.10 11.71
N LEU A 141 21.29 12.53 11.52
CA LEU A 141 20.78 12.93 10.22
C LEU A 141 21.38 14.28 9.79
N SER A 142 21.71 14.42 8.50
CA SER A 142 22.27 15.68 8.00
C SER A 142 21.29 16.84 8.14
N GLN A 143 21.80 18.04 8.36
CA GLN A 143 20.96 19.24 8.46
C GLN A 143 20.19 19.53 7.16
N GLU A 144 20.77 19.18 6.02
CA GLU A 144 20.13 19.29 4.72
C GLU A 144 18.94 18.35 4.61
N HIS A 145 19.12 17.09 5.01
CA HIS A 145 18.04 16.10 4.98
C HIS A 145 16.91 16.44 5.97
N LEU A 146 17.25 16.91 7.18
CA LEU A 146 16.25 17.37 8.14
C LEU A 146 15.44 18.55 7.59
N LYS A 147 16.08 19.49 6.89
CA LYS A 147 15.35 20.59 6.23
C LYS A 147 14.41 20.09 5.14
N LEU A 148 14.82 19.10 4.33
CA LEU A 148 13.94 18.50 3.32
C LEU A 148 12.67 17.89 3.95
N LEU A 149 12.82 17.17 5.05
CA LEU A 149 11.68 16.59 5.78
C LEU A 149 10.74 17.65 6.40
N GLU A 150 11.30 18.76 6.89
CA GLU A 150 10.54 19.87 7.49
C GLU A 150 9.88 20.78 6.46
N SER A 151 10.48 20.88 5.27
CA SER A 151 10.02 21.74 4.17
C SER A 151 9.28 20.96 3.08
N CYS A 152 8.58 19.87 3.47
CA CYS A 152 7.71 19.18 2.52
C CYS A 152 6.82 20.17 1.77
N PRO A 153 6.69 20.06 0.44
CA PRO A 153 5.90 20.99 -0.35
C PRO A 153 4.45 21.01 0.12
N GLU A 154 3.76 22.13 -0.08
CA GLU A 154 2.35 22.31 0.31
C GLU A 154 1.48 21.22 -0.33
N SER A 155 1.75 20.86 -1.57
CA SER A 155 1.17 19.71 -2.26
C SER A 155 2.25 18.90 -2.96
N PHE A 156 2.17 17.58 -2.88
CA PHE A 156 3.07 16.69 -3.60
C PHE A 156 2.81 16.74 -5.11
N ALA A 157 3.87 16.53 -5.91
CA ALA A 157 3.73 16.42 -7.35
C ALA A 157 2.80 15.24 -7.70
N LYS A 158 1.98 15.43 -8.74
CA LYS A 158 1.01 14.42 -9.21
C LYS A 158 1.11 14.28 -10.72
N ILE A 159 1.31 13.05 -11.19
CA ILE A 159 1.25 12.69 -12.60
C ILE A 159 0.35 11.47 -12.77
N THR A 160 -0.21 11.29 -13.95
CA THR A 160 -0.91 10.05 -14.26
C THR A 160 0.09 8.97 -14.66
N TYR A 161 -0.34 7.70 -14.65
CA TYR A 161 0.46 6.60 -15.19
C TYR A 161 0.88 6.88 -16.65
N ASP A 162 -0.03 7.39 -17.48
CA ASP A 162 0.28 7.74 -18.86
C ASP A 162 1.41 8.77 -18.97
N GLN A 163 1.31 9.85 -18.16
CA GLN A 163 2.35 10.88 -18.08
C GLN A 163 3.67 10.33 -17.54
N ALA A 164 3.62 9.37 -16.60
CA ALA A 164 4.82 8.72 -16.09
C ALA A 164 5.53 7.91 -17.18
N ILE A 165 4.78 7.14 -17.99
CA ILE A 165 5.33 6.38 -19.12
C ILE A 165 5.92 7.32 -20.18
N GLU A 166 5.21 8.40 -20.56
CA GLU A 166 5.72 9.40 -21.49
C GLU A 166 7.02 10.04 -20.97
N LYS A 167 7.02 10.44 -19.70
CA LYS A 167 8.21 11.05 -19.07
C LYS A 167 9.41 10.11 -19.03
N LEU A 168 9.20 8.83 -18.70
CA LEU A 168 10.28 7.84 -18.72
C LEU A 168 10.87 7.67 -20.13
N LYS A 169 10.03 7.64 -21.17
CA LYS A 169 10.52 7.61 -22.57
C LYS A 169 11.33 8.86 -22.93
N GLU A 170 10.88 10.05 -22.52
CA GLU A 170 11.62 11.31 -22.71
C GLU A 170 12.99 11.28 -22.00
N LEU A 171 13.09 10.59 -20.86
CA LEU A 171 14.31 10.40 -20.10
C LEU A 171 15.22 9.27 -20.64
N GLY A 172 14.81 8.60 -21.72
CA GLY A 172 15.58 7.57 -22.41
C GLY A 172 15.33 6.15 -21.92
N GLU A 173 14.31 5.91 -21.09
CA GLU A 173 13.95 4.58 -20.64
C GLU A 173 13.22 3.78 -21.73
N ALA A 174 13.63 2.52 -21.89
CA ALA A 174 12.93 1.56 -22.74
C ALA A 174 11.72 1.00 -21.99
N ILE A 175 10.57 1.64 -22.13
CA ILE A 175 9.31 1.25 -21.48
C ILE A 175 8.16 1.43 -22.45
N ASP A 176 7.21 0.51 -22.45
CA ASP A 176 5.98 0.62 -23.22
C ASP A 176 4.77 0.89 -22.31
N TRP A 177 3.73 1.47 -22.91
CA TRP A 177 2.49 1.67 -22.19
C TRP A 177 1.86 0.29 -21.88
N GLY A 178 1.56 0.07 -20.62
CA GLY A 178 1.09 -1.20 -20.07
C GLY A 178 2.15 -1.96 -19.26
N ASP A 179 3.41 -1.53 -19.32
CA ASP A 179 4.49 -2.10 -18.51
C ASP A 179 4.38 -1.65 -17.05
N ASP A 180 4.91 -2.45 -16.14
CA ASP A 180 5.08 -2.03 -14.75
C ASP A 180 6.22 -1.02 -14.59
N ILE A 181 6.02 -0.05 -13.69
CA ILE A 181 7.04 0.94 -13.35
C ILE A 181 7.96 0.36 -12.27
N SER A 182 9.07 -0.21 -12.70
CA SER A 182 10.06 -0.79 -11.79
C SER A 182 10.64 0.26 -10.83
N SER A 183 11.18 -0.21 -9.73
CA SER A 183 11.82 0.64 -8.72
C SER A 183 12.94 1.54 -9.23
N THR A 184 13.68 1.10 -10.25
CA THR A 184 14.68 1.94 -10.91
C THR A 184 14.02 3.10 -11.64
N ARG A 185 12.91 2.85 -12.32
CA ARG A 185 12.12 3.87 -13.04
C ARG A 185 11.41 4.81 -12.08
N GLU A 186 10.90 4.31 -10.93
CA GLU A 186 10.39 5.16 -9.84
C GLU A 186 11.44 6.16 -9.37
N LYS A 187 12.67 5.70 -9.15
CA LYS A 187 13.79 6.55 -8.74
C LYS A 187 14.09 7.64 -9.77
N ILE A 188 14.12 7.30 -11.06
CA ILE A 188 14.35 8.26 -12.15
C ILE A 188 13.25 9.33 -12.15
N LEU A 189 11.97 8.95 -11.98
CA LEU A 189 10.88 9.91 -11.89
C LEU A 189 11.02 10.82 -10.67
N VAL A 190 11.28 10.28 -9.49
CA VAL A 190 11.47 11.07 -8.26
C VAL A 190 12.64 12.05 -8.41
N GLU A 191 13.76 11.64 -8.98
CA GLU A 191 14.91 12.51 -9.26
C GLU A 191 14.53 13.63 -10.23
N HIS A 192 13.79 13.32 -11.29
CA HIS A 192 13.30 14.32 -12.25
C HIS A 192 12.37 15.36 -11.59
N PHE A 193 11.54 14.96 -10.64
CA PHE A 193 10.65 15.84 -9.87
C PHE A 193 11.32 16.46 -8.63
N GLY A 194 12.64 16.54 -8.59
CA GLY A 194 13.41 17.28 -7.57
C GLY A 194 13.59 16.54 -6.25
N ASN A 195 13.62 15.21 -6.25
CA ASN A 195 13.76 14.37 -5.06
C ASN A 195 12.70 14.67 -3.98
N GLN A 196 11.46 14.91 -4.43
CA GLN A 196 10.29 15.13 -3.58
C GLN A 196 9.30 13.97 -3.72
N PRO A 197 8.37 13.78 -2.75
CA PRO A 197 7.29 12.81 -2.87
C PRO A 197 6.48 13.03 -4.16
N LEU A 198 6.21 11.94 -4.88
CA LEU A 198 5.53 11.96 -6.18
C LEU A 198 4.36 10.97 -6.19
N PHE A 199 3.16 11.45 -6.48
CA PHE A 199 2.04 10.57 -6.82
C PHE A 199 2.05 10.17 -8.29
N ILE A 200 1.93 8.87 -8.54
CA ILE A 200 1.57 8.32 -9.84
C ILE A 200 0.13 7.83 -9.72
N THR A 201 -0.77 8.36 -10.54
CA THR A 201 -2.22 8.16 -10.40
C THR A 201 -2.84 7.54 -11.64
N ARG A 202 -4.06 7.02 -11.50
CA ARG A 202 -4.88 6.55 -12.63
C ARG A 202 -4.20 5.46 -13.46
N TYR A 203 -3.83 4.40 -12.78
CA TYR A 203 -3.29 3.20 -13.44
C TYR A 203 -4.33 2.56 -14.38
N PRO A 204 -3.89 1.76 -15.36
CA PRO A 204 -4.78 1.00 -16.22
C PRO A 204 -5.77 0.13 -15.43
N ASP A 205 -7.03 0.12 -15.84
CA ASP A 205 -8.05 -0.76 -15.26
C ASP A 205 -7.86 -2.19 -15.75
N PRO A 206 -7.59 -3.19 -14.89
CA PRO A 206 -7.40 -4.57 -15.31
C PRO A 206 -8.66 -5.21 -15.92
N MET A 207 -9.82 -4.56 -15.81
CA MET A 207 -11.09 -5.02 -16.39
C MET A 207 -11.34 -4.47 -17.80
N TYR A 208 -10.55 -3.48 -18.23
CA TYR A 208 -10.73 -2.85 -19.53
C TYR A 208 -9.99 -3.62 -20.63
N ASP A 209 -10.65 -3.83 -21.77
CA ASP A 209 -10.02 -4.45 -22.93
C ASP A 209 -9.19 -3.42 -23.70
N PHE A 210 -7.88 -3.49 -23.59
CA PHE A 210 -6.94 -2.65 -24.33
C PHE A 210 -6.55 -3.22 -25.70
N GLY A 211 -7.12 -4.37 -26.10
CA GLY A 211 -6.72 -5.09 -27.32
C GLY A 211 -5.30 -5.69 -27.25
N LYS A 212 -4.65 -5.62 -26.08
CA LYS A 212 -3.34 -6.22 -25.78
C LYS A 212 -3.24 -6.59 -24.30
N GLU A 213 -2.37 -7.54 -24.00
CA GLU A 213 -2.01 -7.83 -22.62
C GLU A 213 -1.16 -6.69 -22.03
N ILE A 214 -1.42 -6.35 -20.76
CA ILE A 214 -0.64 -5.38 -19.99
C ILE A 214 0.01 -6.07 -18.81
N GLU A 215 1.21 -5.62 -18.44
CA GLU A 215 1.98 -6.17 -17.31
C GLU A 215 1.47 -5.61 -15.99
N VAL A 216 1.20 -4.29 -15.94
CA VAL A 216 0.73 -3.64 -14.72
C VAL A 216 -0.58 -4.23 -14.23
N GLU A 217 -0.58 -4.69 -12.98
CA GLU A 217 -1.74 -5.33 -12.34
C GLU A 217 -2.13 -4.55 -11.09
N LYS A 218 -3.36 -4.07 -11.04
CA LYS A 218 -3.91 -3.39 -9.86
C LYS A 218 -5.01 -4.24 -9.23
N PHE A 219 -5.28 -4.00 -7.94
CA PHE A 219 -6.21 -4.80 -7.17
C PHE A 219 -7.64 -4.69 -7.72
N PHE A 220 -8.42 -5.77 -7.63
CA PHE A 220 -9.72 -5.89 -8.30
C PHE A 220 -10.77 -4.88 -7.84
N ASN A 221 -10.71 -4.41 -6.60
CA ASN A 221 -11.75 -3.56 -6.00
C ASN A 221 -11.51 -2.04 -6.19
N MET A 222 -10.55 -1.65 -6.99
CA MET A 222 -10.32 -0.24 -7.33
C MET A 222 -11.44 0.29 -8.22
N LEU A 223 -11.94 1.49 -7.89
CA LEU A 223 -13.07 2.10 -8.60
C LEU A 223 -12.65 2.58 -10.00
N PRO A 224 -13.38 2.21 -11.07
CA PRO A 224 -13.13 2.75 -12.39
C PRO A 224 -13.28 4.28 -12.44
N ASP A 225 -12.37 4.93 -13.15
CA ASP A 225 -12.46 6.37 -13.42
C ASP A 225 -13.43 6.63 -14.58
N ARG A 226 -14.62 7.15 -14.27
CA ARG A 226 -15.66 7.40 -15.27
C ARG A 226 -15.30 8.49 -16.25
N ASP A 227 -14.45 9.42 -15.84
CA ASP A 227 -14.00 10.53 -16.68
C ASP A 227 -12.85 10.13 -17.59
N ASN A 228 -12.15 9.04 -17.28
CA ASN A 228 -11.03 8.49 -18.04
C ASN A 228 -11.22 6.98 -18.23
N PRO A 229 -12.00 6.55 -19.24
CA PRO A 229 -12.25 5.13 -19.50
C PRO A 229 -10.96 4.32 -19.62
N GLY A 230 -10.97 3.12 -19.02
CA GLY A 230 -9.79 2.25 -18.96
C GLY A 230 -8.78 2.63 -17.88
N ARG A 231 -9.12 3.51 -16.96
CA ARG A 231 -8.32 3.85 -15.77
C ARG A 231 -9.10 3.55 -14.49
N VAL A 232 -8.37 3.32 -13.40
CA VAL A 232 -8.93 3.24 -12.04
C VAL A 232 -8.50 4.45 -11.22
N LEU A 233 -9.32 4.84 -10.26
CA LEU A 233 -9.03 5.89 -9.27
C LEU A 233 -8.07 5.34 -8.22
N SER A 234 -6.83 5.11 -8.63
CA SER A 234 -5.74 4.59 -7.82
C SER A 234 -4.55 5.54 -7.82
N SER A 235 -3.72 5.45 -6.80
CA SER A 235 -2.43 6.10 -6.80
C SER A 235 -1.40 5.34 -5.97
N ASP A 236 -0.14 5.46 -6.38
CA ASP A 236 1.02 5.08 -5.60
C ASP A 236 1.77 6.36 -5.22
N LEU A 237 2.17 6.48 -3.96
CA LEU A 237 3.07 7.55 -3.52
C LEU A 237 4.50 7.01 -3.50
N ILE A 238 5.32 7.59 -4.35
CA ILE A 238 6.74 7.26 -4.45
C ILE A 238 7.54 8.25 -3.60
N LEU A 239 8.31 7.74 -2.65
CA LEU A 239 9.18 8.55 -1.79
C LEU A 239 10.65 8.41 -2.22
N PRO A 240 11.45 9.47 -2.11
CA PRO A 240 12.90 9.35 -2.24
C PRO A 240 13.44 8.25 -1.32
N TYR A 241 14.43 7.49 -1.77
CA TYR A 241 15.01 6.32 -1.08
C TYR A 241 14.05 5.14 -0.87
N GLY A 242 12.80 5.39 -0.47
CA GLY A 242 11.81 4.35 -0.13
C GLY A 242 11.13 3.71 -1.34
N GLY A 243 11.03 4.42 -2.47
CA GLY A 243 10.22 3.98 -3.62
C GLY A 243 8.72 4.02 -3.29
N GLU A 244 7.93 3.14 -3.89
CA GLU A 244 6.49 3.03 -3.59
C GLU A 244 6.28 2.75 -2.10
N ALA A 245 5.86 3.77 -1.37
CA ALA A 245 5.63 3.71 0.08
C ALA A 245 4.15 3.61 0.45
N VAL A 246 3.25 4.05 -0.44
CA VAL A 246 1.80 4.02 -0.21
C VAL A 246 1.09 3.60 -1.49
N GLY A 247 0.38 2.49 -1.45
CA GLY A 247 -0.59 2.09 -2.46
C GLY A 247 -2.00 2.49 -2.02
N SER A 248 -2.80 3.08 -2.92
CA SER A 248 -4.09 3.67 -2.56
C SER A 248 -5.12 3.63 -3.68
N ALA A 249 -6.41 3.61 -3.33
CA ALA A 249 -7.49 3.73 -4.30
C ALA A 249 -8.82 4.16 -3.66
N ALA A 250 -9.69 4.79 -4.47
CA ALA A 250 -11.11 4.73 -4.22
C ALA A 250 -11.64 3.31 -4.52
N ARG A 251 -12.64 2.85 -3.77
CA ARG A 251 -13.10 1.47 -3.80
C ARG A 251 -14.42 1.29 -4.52
N VAL A 252 -14.56 0.16 -5.20
CA VAL A 252 -15.86 -0.30 -5.69
C VAL A 252 -16.74 -0.63 -4.48
N HIS A 253 -17.91 0.01 -4.42
CA HIS A 253 -18.85 -0.15 -3.30
C HIS A 253 -20.17 -0.79 -3.73
N SER A 254 -20.30 -1.23 -4.98
CA SER A 254 -21.39 -2.09 -5.45
C SER A 254 -20.99 -3.55 -5.32
N ALA A 255 -21.77 -4.36 -4.61
CA ALA A 255 -21.49 -5.78 -4.44
C ALA A 255 -21.45 -6.54 -5.78
N ASP A 256 -22.36 -6.22 -6.71
CA ASP A 256 -22.41 -6.90 -8.00
C ASP A 256 -21.23 -6.53 -8.89
N GLU A 257 -20.86 -5.26 -8.94
CA GLU A 257 -19.67 -4.80 -9.65
C GLU A 257 -18.40 -5.41 -9.06
N MET A 258 -18.29 -5.42 -7.75
CA MET A 258 -17.15 -6.01 -7.04
C MET A 258 -17.00 -7.51 -7.36
N VAL A 259 -18.09 -8.29 -7.35
CA VAL A 259 -18.06 -9.71 -7.72
C VAL A 259 -17.67 -9.91 -9.20
N ALA A 260 -18.16 -9.06 -10.10
CA ALA A 260 -17.79 -9.13 -11.51
C ALA A 260 -16.29 -8.86 -11.70
N ARG A 261 -15.77 -7.82 -11.06
CA ARG A 261 -14.35 -7.47 -11.11
C ARG A 261 -13.46 -8.55 -10.48
N LEU A 262 -13.85 -9.07 -9.31
CA LEU A 262 -13.15 -10.18 -8.66
C LEU A 262 -13.01 -11.38 -9.59
N LYS A 263 -14.12 -11.86 -10.17
CA LYS A 263 -14.12 -13.03 -11.07
C LYS A 263 -13.26 -12.84 -12.32
N HIS A 264 -13.12 -11.61 -12.79
CA HIS A 264 -12.30 -11.29 -13.97
C HIS A 264 -10.82 -11.21 -13.66
N SER A 265 -10.45 -10.87 -12.41
CA SER A 265 -9.07 -10.60 -12.01
C SER A 265 -8.14 -11.80 -12.23
N LYS A 266 -6.89 -11.51 -12.57
CA LYS A 266 -5.83 -12.53 -12.65
C LYS A 266 -5.63 -13.20 -11.29
N MET A 267 -5.75 -12.42 -10.20
CA MET A 267 -5.66 -12.89 -8.83
C MET A 267 -6.69 -13.99 -8.54
N PHE A 268 -7.96 -13.79 -8.90
CA PHE A 268 -9.00 -14.80 -8.66
C PHE A 268 -8.77 -16.08 -9.45
N LYS A 269 -8.31 -15.97 -10.71
CA LYS A 269 -7.94 -17.13 -11.52
C LYS A 269 -6.81 -17.96 -10.87
N ARG A 270 -5.81 -17.29 -10.32
CA ARG A 270 -4.70 -17.93 -9.55
C ARG A 270 -5.22 -18.57 -8.27
N LEU A 271 -6.11 -17.89 -7.52
CA LEU A 271 -6.72 -18.42 -6.32
C LEU A 271 -7.52 -19.70 -6.61
N GLN A 272 -8.27 -19.75 -7.72
CA GLN A 272 -8.98 -20.96 -8.16
C GLN A 272 -8.02 -22.14 -8.45
N GLN A 273 -6.86 -21.88 -9.01
CA GLN A 273 -5.82 -22.92 -9.22
C GLN A 273 -5.28 -23.48 -7.90
N MET A 274 -5.34 -22.70 -6.82
CA MET A 274 -4.98 -23.12 -5.47
C MET A 274 -6.14 -23.76 -4.69
N GLY A 275 -7.29 -23.97 -5.33
CA GLY A 275 -8.48 -24.58 -4.72
C GLY A 275 -9.39 -23.60 -3.98
N GLY A 276 -9.13 -22.31 -4.07
CA GLY A 276 -10.00 -21.26 -3.52
C GLY A 276 -11.12 -20.87 -4.49
N GLY A 277 -12.06 -20.04 -4.01
CA GLY A 277 -13.21 -19.64 -4.81
C GLY A 277 -13.95 -18.42 -4.24
N LEU A 278 -15.14 -18.17 -4.79
CA LEU A 278 -15.96 -17.03 -4.39
C LEU A 278 -16.42 -17.11 -2.92
N GLU A 279 -16.55 -18.31 -2.39
CA GLU A 279 -16.86 -18.56 -0.98
C GLU A 279 -15.83 -17.97 -0.02
N ASP A 280 -14.58 -17.82 -0.46
CA ASP A 280 -13.54 -17.19 0.34
C ASP A 280 -13.79 -15.69 0.56
N PHE A 281 -14.56 -15.06 -0.31
CA PHE A 281 -14.96 -13.67 -0.25
C PHE A 281 -16.40 -13.46 0.24
N ALA A 282 -17.12 -14.53 0.57
CA ALA A 282 -18.55 -14.46 0.88
C ALA A 282 -18.87 -13.50 2.03
N TRP A 283 -18.03 -13.44 3.07
CA TRP A 283 -18.20 -12.53 4.20
C TRP A 283 -18.11 -11.06 3.75
N TYR A 284 -17.16 -10.71 2.91
CA TYR A 284 -16.95 -9.35 2.40
C TYR A 284 -18.07 -8.94 1.43
N VAL A 285 -18.43 -9.81 0.49
CA VAL A 285 -19.58 -9.60 -0.42
C VAL A 285 -20.87 -9.37 0.36
N ASN A 286 -21.10 -10.15 1.42
CA ASN A 286 -22.28 -10.02 2.27
C ASN A 286 -22.29 -8.69 3.05
N GLN A 287 -21.13 -8.15 3.46
CA GLN A 287 -21.06 -6.83 4.07
C GLN A 287 -21.43 -5.73 3.06
N LEU A 288 -20.89 -5.78 1.85
CA LEU A 288 -21.26 -4.83 0.79
C LEU A 288 -22.77 -4.86 0.48
N LYS A 289 -23.40 -6.05 0.47
CA LYS A 289 -24.84 -6.19 0.25
C LYS A 289 -25.71 -5.62 1.39
N LYS A 290 -25.23 -5.61 2.63
CA LYS A 290 -25.94 -5.01 3.76
C LYS A 290 -26.01 -3.49 3.68
N GLY A 291 -25.09 -2.88 3.03
CA GLY A 291 -24.98 -1.45 2.80
C GLY A 291 -23.51 -1.05 2.68
N SER A 292 -23.20 -0.31 1.66
CA SER A 292 -21.87 0.25 1.43
C SER A 292 -22.01 1.73 1.07
N VAL A 293 -20.98 2.48 1.32
CA VAL A 293 -20.86 3.90 0.98
C VAL A 293 -19.67 4.12 0.07
N PRO A 294 -19.65 5.17 -0.75
CA PRO A 294 -18.42 5.59 -1.43
C PRO A 294 -17.29 5.73 -0.41
N HIS A 295 -16.19 5.03 -0.61
CA HIS A 295 -15.06 5.02 0.32
C HIS A 295 -13.75 4.88 -0.43
N ALA A 296 -12.67 5.19 0.28
CA ALA A 296 -11.32 5.17 -0.23
C ALA A 296 -10.35 4.85 0.89
N GLY A 297 -9.20 4.29 0.54
CA GLY A 297 -8.19 3.96 1.52
C GLY A 297 -6.82 3.65 0.94
N CYS A 298 -5.88 3.49 1.84
CA CYS A 298 -4.48 3.20 1.49
C CYS A 298 -3.77 2.40 2.57
N GLY A 299 -2.65 1.80 2.16
CA GLY A 299 -1.69 1.20 3.07
C GLY A 299 -0.37 1.98 3.08
N PHE A 300 0.04 2.43 4.26
CA PHE A 300 1.33 3.07 4.49
C PHE A 300 2.37 1.99 4.84
N GLY A 301 3.30 1.71 3.94
CA GLY A 301 4.44 0.85 4.18
C GLY A 301 5.46 1.54 5.10
N MET A 302 5.35 1.31 6.41
CA MET A 302 6.12 2.07 7.40
C MET A 302 7.64 1.94 7.20
N ALA A 303 8.14 0.78 6.82
CA ALA A 303 9.55 0.61 6.52
C ALA A 303 10.03 1.54 5.39
N ARG A 304 9.22 1.74 4.33
CA ARG A 304 9.52 2.63 3.22
C ARG A 304 9.51 4.11 3.63
N ILE A 305 8.54 4.51 4.45
CA ILE A 305 8.49 5.86 5.03
C ILE A 305 9.71 6.10 5.94
N ILE A 306 10.09 5.11 6.74
CA ILE A 306 11.28 5.19 7.61
C ILE A 306 12.55 5.28 6.77
N GLN A 307 12.68 4.53 5.65
CA GLN A 307 13.80 4.67 4.71
C GLN A 307 13.96 6.12 4.23
N TRP A 308 12.87 6.74 3.80
CA TRP A 308 12.87 8.13 3.37
C TRP A 308 13.29 9.07 4.50
N ILE A 309 12.70 8.93 5.70
CA ILE A 309 13.03 9.76 6.86
C ILE A 309 14.50 9.60 7.28
N MET A 310 15.05 8.41 7.16
CA MET A 310 16.46 8.13 7.50
C MET A 310 17.44 8.47 6.36
N GLY A 311 16.95 8.66 5.12
CA GLY A 311 17.79 8.87 3.95
C GLY A 311 18.58 7.60 3.57
N THR A 312 18.05 6.40 3.77
CA THR A 312 18.72 5.13 3.48
C THR A 312 18.03 4.38 2.34
N THR A 313 18.83 3.73 1.51
CA THR A 313 18.34 2.85 0.42
C THR A 313 18.22 1.39 0.84
N ASP A 314 18.67 1.00 2.04
CA ASP A 314 18.54 -0.36 2.55
C ASP A 314 17.37 -0.46 3.54
N ILE A 315 16.31 -1.18 3.16
CA ILE A 315 15.10 -1.37 3.98
C ILE A 315 15.41 -2.06 5.32
N LYS A 316 16.48 -2.86 5.40
CA LYS A 316 16.92 -3.50 6.65
C LYS A 316 17.36 -2.49 7.71
N GLU A 317 17.80 -1.32 7.28
CA GLU A 317 18.11 -0.22 8.20
C GLU A 317 16.86 0.48 8.74
N ALA A 318 15.74 0.37 8.04
CA ALA A 318 14.47 0.99 8.43
C ALA A 318 13.62 0.15 9.40
N VAL A 319 14.08 -1.03 9.79
CA VAL A 319 13.39 -1.92 10.73
C VAL A 319 14.30 -2.32 11.89
N THR A 320 13.71 -2.72 13.03
CA THR A 320 14.49 -3.13 14.20
C THR A 320 15.09 -4.52 14.00
N PHE A 321 14.29 -5.44 13.48
CA PHE A 321 14.67 -6.83 13.21
C PHE A 321 14.24 -7.18 11.77
N PRO A 322 15.17 -7.19 10.80
CA PRO A 322 14.84 -7.51 9.43
C PRO A 322 14.58 -9.02 9.27
N SER A 323 13.49 -9.36 8.58
CA SER A 323 13.16 -10.71 8.18
C SER A 323 12.99 -10.78 6.67
N ASN A 324 13.66 -11.73 6.04
CA ASN A 324 13.55 -12.03 4.61
C ASN A 324 13.80 -13.51 4.34
N LYS A 325 13.77 -13.93 3.07
CA LYS A 325 14.01 -15.33 2.68
C LYS A 325 15.37 -15.90 3.12
N ALA A 326 16.39 -15.06 3.33
CA ALA A 326 17.72 -15.49 3.75
C ALA A 326 17.80 -15.77 5.26
N GLY A 327 16.89 -15.26 6.08
CA GLY A 327 16.89 -15.50 7.53
C GLY A 327 15.70 -14.89 8.25
N ILE A 328 15.26 -15.62 9.25
CA ILE A 328 14.31 -15.21 10.29
C ILE A 328 15.12 -15.10 11.58
N ILE A 329 14.98 -14.00 12.30
CA ILE A 329 15.68 -13.79 13.58
C ILE A 329 14.83 -14.32 14.74
#